data_62b992f6abd41faa9819f88be03c045a
#
_entry.id   62b992f6abd41faa9819f88be03c045a
#
_cell.length_a   1.000
_cell.length_b   1.000
_cell.length_c   1.000
_cell.angle_alpha   90.00
_cell.angle_beta   90.00
_cell.angle_gamma   90.00
#
_symmetry.space_group_name_H-M   'P 1'
#
loop_
_entity.id
_entity.type
_entity.pdbx_description
1 polymer ?
#
loop_
_entity_poly.entity_id
_entity_poly.type
_entity_poly.pdbx_seq_one_letter_code
_entity_poly.pdbx_strand_id
1 'polypeptide(L)'
;MKKLLIGAVMMMMAFAAQAQNDAIAKFFTKYQDDTSFSQVTVSGKMFNMMANLSGDTPEEKEMIQAISKIRGLRILSKSETRNSRELYKEAISMIPSKEFEELMSIRDKDKDMKFYTKESAGKISELVMVMGGNEEFMVMTIFGEIDLKEISKIGKSVNIDGLENLEKIKDKKN
;
A
#
# COMPACT_ATOMS: atom_id res chain seq x y z
N MET A 1 -40.16 -4.13 25.57
CA MET A 1 -40.01 -4.24 24.10
C MET A 1 -39.19 -3.08 23.51
N LYS A 2 -39.50 -1.80 23.82
CA LYS A 2 -38.71 -0.64 23.29
C LYS A 2 -37.24 -0.65 23.65
N LYS A 3 -36.83 -1.11 24.83
CA LYS A 3 -35.43 -1.16 25.28
C LYS A 3 -34.59 -2.25 24.60
N LEU A 4 -35.22 -3.34 24.15
CA LEU A 4 -34.58 -4.40 23.38
C LEU A 4 -34.29 -3.99 21.92
N LEU A 5 -35.17 -3.17 21.33
CA LEU A 5 -34.98 -2.63 19.98
C LEU A 5 -33.82 -1.61 19.91
N ILE A 6 -33.62 -0.81 20.95
CA ILE A 6 -32.51 0.16 21.04
C ILE A 6 -31.17 -0.58 21.14
N GLY A 7 -31.10 -1.67 21.90
CA GLY A 7 -29.89 -2.51 22.00
C GLY A 7 -29.51 -3.17 20.67
N ALA A 8 -30.49 -3.66 19.91
CA ALA A 8 -30.25 -4.27 18.60
C ALA A 8 -29.77 -3.26 17.54
N VAL A 9 -30.29 -2.03 17.56
CA VAL A 9 -29.87 -0.94 16.64
C VAL A 9 -28.46 -0.46 16.99
N MET A 10 -28.08 -0.36 18.27
CA MET A 10 -26.70 -0.04 18.66
C MET A 10 -25.70 -1.12 18.29
N MET A 11 -26.10 -2.40 18.32
CA MET A 11 -25.23 -3.52 17.95
C MET A 11 -24.99 -3.60 16.44
N MET A 12 -25.96 -3.19 15.61
CA MET A 12 -25.78 -3.11 14.14
C MET A 12 -24.85 -1.97 13.70
N MET A 13 -24.76 -0.88 14.45
CA MET A 13 -23.85 0.21 14.12
C MET A 13 -22.37 -0.11 14.39
N ALA A 14 -22.07 -1.10 15.23
CA ALA A 14 -20.70 -1.50 15.53
C ALA A 14 -20.01 -2.30 14.40
N PHE A 15 -20.77 -2.88 13.48
CA PHE A 15 -20.23 -3.63 12.34
C PHE A 15 -19.90 -2.77 11.11
N ALA A 16 -20.33 -1.51 11.05
CA ALA A 16 -20.06 -0.62 9.93
C ALA A 16 -18.64 0.01 9.98
N ALA A 17 -17.87 -0.15 11.07
CA ALA A 17 -16.58 0.50 11.25
C ALA A 17 -15.37 -0.28 10.70
N GLN A 18 -15.60 -1.41 10.04
CA GLN A 18 -14.54 -2.23 9.41
C GLN A 18 -14.50 -2.10 7.87
N ALA A 19 -15.18 -1.11 7.30
CA ALA A 19 -14.93 -0.74 5.92
C ALA A 19 -13.50 -0.16 5.87
N GLN A 20 -12.57 -1.02 5.50
CA GLN A 20 -11.16 -0.70 5.32
C GLN A 20 -11.07 0.58 4.50
N ASN A 21 -10.49 1.61 5.10
CA ASN A 21 -10.08 2.83 4.43
C ASN A 21 -8.87 2.54 3.53
N ASP A 22 -9.05 1.68 2.55
CA ASP A 22 -8.10 1.47 1.49
C ASP A 22 -8.26 2.62 0.50
N ALA A 23 -7.29 3.53 0.46
CA ALA A 23 -7.32 4.71 -0.40
C ALA A 23 -7.62 4.37 -1.86
N ILE A 24 -7.14 3.22 -2.28
CA ILE A 24 -7.17 2.81 -3.67
C ILE A 24 -8.16 1.65 -3.90
N ALA A 25 -8.95 1.26 -2.87
CA ALA A 25 -9.91 0.17 -2.98
C ALA A 25 -10.86 0.32 -4.17
N LYS A 26 -11.31 1.54 -4.44
CA LYS A 26 -12.19 1.84 -5.58
C LYS A 26 -11.50 1.56 -6.92
N PHE A 27 -10.21 1.86 -7.02
CA PHE A 27 -9.43 1.59 -8.21
C PHE A 27 -9.26 0.07 -8.41
N PHE A 28 -8.90 -0.66 -7.34
CA PHE A 28 -8.82 -2.12 -7.39
C PHE A 28 -10.15 -2.76 -7.77
N THR A 29 -11.26 -2.32 -7.16
CA THR A 29 -12.60 -2.84 -7.47
C THR A 29 -13.00 -2.58 -8.92
N LYS A 30 -12.65 -1.40 -9.46
CA LYS A 30 -12.94 -1.06 -10.85
C LYS A 30 -12.27 -2.01 -11.86
N TYR A 31 -11.05 -2.42 -11.56
CA TYR A 31 -10.22 -3.21 -12.48
C TYR A 31 -10.02 -4.67 -12.07
N GLN A 32 -10.69 -5.14 -11.00
CA GLN A 32 -10.50 -6.50 -10.48
C GLN A 32 -10.85 -7.61 -11.48
N ASP A 33 -11.80 -7.37 -12.37
CA ASP A 33 -12.27 -8.33 -13.37
C ASP A 33 -11.67 -8.10 -14.76
N ASP A 34 -10.81 -7.07 -14.91
CA ASP A 34 -10.10 -6.79 -16.17
C ASP A 34 -8.86 -7.66 -16.27
N THR A 35 -8.93 -8.70 -17.11
CA THR A 35 -7.85 -9.68 -17.34
C THR A 35 -6.59 -9.10 -17.97
N SER A 36 -6.63 -7.86 -18.45
CA SER A 36 -5.43 -7.15 -18.94
C SER A 36 -4.54 -6.61 -17.82
N PHE A 37 -5.02 -6.65 -16.56
CA PHE A 37 -4.23 -6.33 -15.39
C PHE A 37 -3.69 -7.59 -14.70
N SER A 38 -2.45 -7.52 -14.25
CA SER A 38 -1.91 -8.45 -13.26
C SER A 38 -2.24 -7.97 -11.87
N GLN A 39 -2.72 -8.87 -11.02
CA GLN A 39 -3.09 -8.57 -9.64
C GLN A 39 -2.38 -9.48 -8.66
N VAL A 40 -1.75 -8.89 -7.64
CA VAL A 40 -1.16 -9.58 -6.50
C VAL A 40 -1.83 -9.10 -5.22
N THR A 41 -2.27 -10.03 -4.40
CA THR A 41 -2.79 -9.74 -3.06
C THR A 41 -2.14 -10.66 -2.04
N VAL A 42 -1.45 -10.08 -1.06
CA VAL A 42 -0.83 -10.79 0.05
C VAL A 42 -1.54 -10.40 1.33
N SER A 43 -2.09 -11.37 2.03
CA SER A 43 -2.81 -11.14 3.29
C SER A 43 -1.87 -11.01 4.49
N GLY A 44 -2.34 -10.37 5.56
CA GLY A 44 -1.60 -10.32 6.84
C GLY A 44 -1.29 -11.71 7.41
N LYS A 45 -2.12 -12.72 7.12
CA LYS A 45 -1.84 -14.11 7.50
C LYS A 45 -0.54 -14.62 6.87
N MET A 46 -0.30 -14.30 5.60
CA MET A 46 0.93 -14.68 4.92
C MET A 46 2.15 -14.03 5.57
N PHE A 47 2.08 -12.73 5.87
CA PHE A 47 3.16 -12.00 6.55
C PHE A 47 3.42 -12.56 7.95
N ASN A 48 2.37 -12.90 8.70
CA ASN A 48 2.52 -13.54 10.01
C ASN A 48 3.18 -14.93 9.91
N MET A 49 2.90 -15.70 8.88
CA MET A 49 3.59 -16.99 8.64
C MET A 49 5.07 -16.78 8.34
N MET A 50 5.42 -15.78 7.54
CA MET A 50 6.82 -15.41 7.25
C MET A 50 7.54 -14.91 8.51
N ALA A 51 6.86 -14.19 9.38
CA ALA A 51 7.40 -13.71 10.65
C ALA A 51 7.74 -14.82 11.66
N ASN A 52 7.19 -16.01 11.49
CA ASN A 52 7.52 -17.19 12.30
C ASN A 52 8.74 -17.96 11.78
N LEU A 53 9.35 -17.53 10.67
CA LEU A 53 10.61 -18.10 10.21
C LEU A 53 11.75 -17.64 11.12
N SER A 54 12.74 -18.50 11.30
CA SER A 54 13.96 -18.16 12.05
C SER A 54 14.89 -17.35 11.15
N GLY A 55 15.35 -16.21 11.64
CA GLY A 55 16.47 -15.49 11.01
C GLY A 55 17.78 -15.86 11.67
N ASP A 56 18.80 -16.14 10.90
CA ASP A 56 20.12 -16.49 11.39
C ASP A 56 21.00 -15.26 11.63
N THR A 57 20.79 -14.19 10.85
CA THR A 57 21.54 -12.94 10.96
C THR A 57 20.73 -11.84 11.65
N PRO A 58 21.38 -10.80 12.22
CA PRO A 58 20.70 -9.62 12.75
C PRO A 58 19.81 -8.93 11.72
N GLU A 59 20.26 -8.82 10.47
CA GLU A 59 19.55 -8.19 9.36
C GLU A 59 18.29 -8.96 9.01
N GLU A 60 18.34 -10.29 8.98
CA GLU A 60 17.16 -11.14 8.75
C GLU A 60 16.14 -10.99 9.89
N LYS A 61 16.59 -10.90 11.15
CA LYS A 61 15.71 -10.67 12.28
C LYS A 61 14.99 -9.32 12.20
N GLU A 62 15.70 -8.25 11.84
CA GLU A 62 15.11 -6.93 11.60
C GLU A 62 14.06 -7.00 10.48
N MET A 63 14.38 -7.64 9.35
CA MET A 63 13.45 -7.81 8.24
C MET A 63 12.20 -8.60 8.65
N ILE A 64 12.36 -9.72 9.37
CA ILE A 64 11.26 -10.52 9.88
C ILE A 64 10.38 -9.69 10.81
N GLN A 65 10.99 -8.90 11.70
CA GLN A 65 10.26 -8.01 12.61
C GLN A 65 9.46 -6.94 11.84
N ALA A 66 10.02 -6.36 10.78
CA ALA A 66 9.32 -5.40 9.94
C ALA A 66 8.14 -6.05 9.19
N ILE A 67 8.38 -7.23 8.60
CA ILE A 67 7.35 -8.01 7.89
C ILE A 67 6.19 -8.37 8.82
N SER A 68 6.45 -8.72 10.08
CA SER A 68 5.42 -9.08 11.06
C SER A 68 4.39 -7.98 11.34
N LYS A 69 4.74 -6.73 11.08
CA LYS A 69 3.88 -5.57 11.27
C LYS A 69 3.00 -5.25 10.05
N ILE A 70 3.28 -5.89 8.92
CA ILE A 70 2.50 -5.71 7.69
C ILE A 70 1.22 -6.52 7.77
N ARG A 71 0.10 -5.89 7.50
CA ARG A 71 -1.24 -6.49 7.51
C ARG A 71 -1.79 -6.82 6.15
N GLY A 72 -1.15 -6.35 5.09
CA GLY A 72 -1.53 -6.63 3.72
C GLY A 72 -0.71 -5.87 2.71
N LEU A 73 -0.64 -6.43 1.51
CA LEU A 73 -0.06 -5.83 0.31
C LEU A 73 -0.99 -6.12 -0.86
N ARG A 74 -1.23 -5.11 -1.69
CA ARG A 74 -1.92 -5.26 -2.97
C ARG A 74 -1.13 -4.57 -4.06
N ILE A 75 -1.04 -5.22 -5.21
CA ILE A 75 -0.44 -4.66 -6.42
C ILE A 75 -1.42 -4.89 -7.56
N LEU A 76 -1.64 -3.87 -8.37
CA LEU A 76 -2.33 -3.94 -9.65
C LEU A 76 -1.41 -3.32 -10.68
N SER A 77 -1.08 -4.06 -11.72
CA SER A 77 -0.16 -3.59 -12.76
C SER A 77 -0.65 -3.96 -14.14
N LYS A 78 -0.26 -3.16 -15.11
CA LYS A 78 -0.54 -3.37 -16.53
C LYS A 78 0.68 -3.00 -17.33
N SER A 79 1.18 -3.94 -18.12
CA SER A 79 2.32 -3.77 -19.03
C SER A 79 1.82 -3.64 -20.48
N GLU A 80 2.69 -3.18 -21.37
CA GLU A 80 2.43 -3.04 -22.80
C GLU A 80 1.16 -2.22 -23.09
N THR A 81 0.94 -1.15 -22.31
CA THR A 81 -0.28 -0.35 -22.41
C THR A 81 -0.01 1.10 -22.81
N ARG A 82 -0.78 1.61 -23.76
CA ARG A 82 -0.67 3.00 -24.24
C ARG A 82 -1.38 4.01 -23.32
N ASN A 83 -2.26 3.54 -22.43
CA ASN A 83 -3.02 4.38 -21.51
C ASN A 83 -2.46 4.41 -20.08
N SER A 84 -1.18 4.06 -19.90
CA SER A 84 -0.54 4.03 -18.57
C SER A 84 -0.60 5.37 -17.85
N ARG A 85 -0.42 6.47 -18.56
CA ARG A 85 -0.46 7.82 -17.97
C ARG A 85 -1.86 8.28 -17.59
N GLU A 86 -2.89 7.82 -18.29
CA GLU A 86 -4.29 8.02 -17.92
C GLU A 86 -4.63 7.24 -16.66
N LEU A 87 -4.23 5.96 -16.58
CA LEU A 87 -4.38 5.12 -15.40
C LEU A 87 -3.67 5.72 -14.18
N TYR A 88 -2.46 6.26 -14.37
CA TYR A 88 -1.72 6.96 -13.33
C TYR A 88 -2.49 8.17 -12.79
N LYS A 89 -3.01 9.04 -13.66
CA LYS A 89 -3.80 10.20 -13.26
C LYS A 89 -5.09 9.79 -12.57
N GLU A 90 -5.75 8.77 -13.07
CA GLU A 90 -6.96 8.23 -12.48
C GLU A 90 -6.71 7.70 -11.07
N ALA A 91 -5.67 6.84 -10.89
CA ALA A 91 -5.32 6.29 -9.58
C ALA A 91 -5.04 7.39 -8.56
N ILE A 92 -4.24 8.39 -8.93
CA ILE A 92 -3.94 9.54 -8.05
C ILE A 92 -5.22 10.31 -7.68
N SER A 93 -6.15 10.50 -8.62
CA SER A 93 -7.39 11.23 -8.37
C SER A 93 -8.30 10.55 -7.35
N MET A 94 -8.14 9.25 -7.15
CA MET A 94 -8.91 8.45 -6.19
C MET A 94 -8.31 8.43 -4.79
N ILE A 95 -7.06 8.89 -4.61
CA ILE A 95 -6.43 8.97 -3.28
C ILE A 95 -7.05 10.12 -2.48
N PRO A 96 -7.62 9.86 -1.29
CA PRO A 96 -8.25 10.88 -0.48
C PRO A 96 -7.23 11.89 0.09
N SER A 97 -7.17 13.08 -0.47
CA SER A 97 -6.20 14.12 -0.08
C SER A 97 -6.32 14.62 1.37
N LYS A 98 -7.44 14.33 2.07
CA LYS A 98 -7.63 14.65 3.48
C LYS A 98 -6.97 13.63 4.43
N GLU A 99 -6.70 12.42 3.95
CA GLU A 99 -6.18 11.32 4.76
C GLU A 99 -4.74 10.95 4.39
N PHE A 100 -4.33 11.30 3.18
CA PHE A 100 -3.02 10.95 2.62
C PHE A 100 -2.21 12.19 2.30
N GLU A 101 -0.94 12.14 2.65
CA GLU A 101 0.05 13.15 2.30
C GLU A 101 0.99 12.59 1.23
N GLU A 102 1.34 13.43 0.23
CA GLU A 102 2.37 13.10 -0.73
C GLU A 102 3.74 13.09 -0.03
N LEU A 103 4.33 11.91 0.07
CA LEU A 103 5.62 11.73 0.71
C LEU A 103 6.77 12.07 -0.25
N MET A 104 6.65 11.63 -1.50
CA MET A 104 7.68 11.79 -2.51
C MET A 104 7.09 11.73 -3.91
N SER A 105 7.66 12.50 -4.83
CA SER A 105 7.37 12.43 -6.26
C SER A 105 8.69 12.29 -7.02
N ILE A 106 8.72 11.36 -7.97
CA ILE A 106 9.83 11.12 -8.87
C ILE A 106 9.27 11.32 -10.28
N ARG A 107 9.95 12.15 -11.06
CA ARG A 107 9.67 12.33 -12.49
C ARG A 107 10.92 12.02 -13.27
N ASP A 108 10.80 11.08 -14.17
CA ASP A 108 11.85 10.70 -15.08
C ASP A 108 11.34 10.80 -16.53
N LYS A 109 12.24 10.66 -17.50
CA LYS A 109 11.91 10.68 -18.93
C LYS A 109 10.86 9.63 -19.30
N ASP A 110 10.97 8.44 -18.70
CA ASP A 110 10.19 7.28 -19.10
C ASP A 110 9.04 6.97 -18.14
N LYS A 111 9.10 7.43 -16.87
CA LYS A 111 8.08 7.15 -15.86
C LYS A 111 7.96 8.23 -14.79
N ASP A 112 6.74 8.41 -14.31
CA ASP A 112 6.40 9.20 -13.14
C ASP A 112 6.01 8.26 -11.99
N MET A 113 6.49 8.55 -10.78
CA MET A 113 6.09 7.82 -9.56
C MET A 113 5.71 8.81 -8.46
N LYS A 114 4.69 8.45 -7.68
CA LYS A 114 4.31 9.16 -6.47
C LYS A 114 4.08 8.19 -5.32
N PHE A 115 4.51 8.61 -4.15
CA PHE A 115 4.32 7.92 -2.89
C PHE A 115 3.44 8.76 -1.98
N TYR A 116 2.46 8.13 -1.38
CA TYR A 116 1.54 8.72 -0.43
C TYR A 116 1.53 7.91 0.85
N THR A 117 1.46 8.58 1.98
CA THR A 117 1.37 7.95 3.28
C THR A 117 0.14 8.42 4.04
N LYS A 118 -0.45 7.51 4.78
CA LYS A 118 -1.45 7.80 5.81
C LYS A 118 -0.86 7.49 7.17
N GLU A 119 -0.92 8.46 8.07
CA GLU A 119 -0.47 8.28 9.44
C GLU A 119 -1.63 8.03 10.39
N SER A 120 -1.36 7.22 11.41
CA SER A 120 -2.27 6.98 12.52
C SER A 120 -1.45 6.83 13.80
N ALA A 121 -1.78 7.63 14.82
CA ALA A 121 -1.06 7.64 16.10
C ALA A 121 0.47 7.85 15.96
N GLY A 122 0.89 8.71 15.02
CA GLY A 122 2.30 9.02 14.79
C GLY A 122 3.09 7.95 14.04
N LYS A 123 2.41 6.96 13.45
CA LYS A 123 3.02 5.90 12.63
C LYS A 123 2.36 5.85 11.27
N ILE A 124 3.14 5.49 10.26
CA ILE A 124 2.59 5.23 8.93
C ILE A 124 1.78 3.94 8.99
N SER A 125 0.49 4.05 8.70
CA SER A 125 -0.47 2.95 8.70
C SER A 125 -0.80 2.42 7.31
N GLU A 126 -0.53 3.23 6.29
CA GLU A 126 -0.70 2.86 4.89
C GLU A 126 0.31 3.61 4.01
N LEU A 127 0.89 2.90 3.06
CA LEU A 127 1.77 3.44 2.02
C LEU A 127 1.17 3.08 0.66
N VAL A 128 0.96 4.08 -0.18
CA VAL A 128 0.51 3.90 -1.57
C VAL A 128 1.61 4.38 -2.50
N MET A 129 1.95 3.57 -3.49
CA MET A 129 2.80 3.93 -4.62
C MET A 129 1.98 3.87 -5.90
N VAL A 130 2.06 4.90 -6.71
CA VAL A 130 1.49 4.94 -8.07
C VAL A 130 2.59 5.23 -9.06
N MET A 131 2.74 4.38 -10.07
CA MET A 131 3.68 4.53 -11.16
C MET A 131 2.95 4.53 -12.50
N GLY A 132 3.32 5.45 -13.39
CA GLY A 132 2.85 5.48 -14.78
C GLY A 132 4.02 5.78 -15.70
N GLY A 133 4.37 4.81 -16.53
CA GLY A 133 5.43 4.91 -17.51
C GLY A 133 4.91 5.16 -18.94
N ASN A 134 5.77 4.92 -19.92
CA ASN A 134 5.38 5.03 -21.34
C ASN A 134 4.46 3.87 -21.75
N GLU A 135 4.72 2.66 -21.25
CA GLU A 135 3.99 1.43 -21.60
C GLU A 135 3.60 0.59 -20.38
N GLU A 136 3.85 1.07 -19.15
CA GLU A 136 3.58 0.34 -17.93
C GLU A 136 2.89 1.22 -16.88
N PHE A 137 1.97 0.61 -16.16
CA PHE A 137 1.28 1.20 -15.02
C PHE A 137 1.35 0.25 -13.83
N MET A 138 1.54 0.80 -12.64
CA MET A 138 1.45 0.05 -11.38
C MET A 138 0.85 0.92 -10.29
N VAL A 139 -0.01 0.31 -9.51
CA VAL A 139 -0.40 0.85 -8.20
C VAL A 139 -0.21 -0.23 -7.15
N MET A 140 0.38 0.16 -6.04
CA MET A 140 0.65 -0.72 -4.90
C MET A 140 0.18 -0.04 -3.63
N THR A 141 -0.39 -0.82 -2.71
CA THR A 141 -0.69 -0.37 -1.35
C THR A 141 -0.21 -1.39 -0.33
N ILE A 142 0.42 -0.90 0.72
CA ILE A 142 0.88 -1.69 1.88
C ILE A 142 0.14 -1.17 3.11
N PHE A 143 -0.42 -2.09 3.90
CA PHE A 143 -1.11 -1.79 5.15
C PHE A 143 -0.35 -2.34 6.34
N GLY A 144 -0.37 -1.65 7.45
CA GLY A 144 0.23 -2.11 8.70
C GLY A 144 0.95 -0.99 9.44
N GLU A 145 1.84 -1.34 10.34
CA GLU A 145 2.81 -0.40 10.90
C GLU A 145 4.05 -0.40 10.00
N ILE A 146 4.26 0.69 9.27
CA ILE A 146 5.21 0.75 8.18
C ILE A 146 6.45 1.55 8.59
N ASP A 147 7.61 0.92 8.50
CA ASP A 147 8.94 1.57 8.51
C ASP A 147 9.44 1.66 7.08
N LEU A 148 9.62 2.89 6.58
CA LEU A 148 10.00 3.14 5.19
C LEU A 148 11.39 2.57 4.84
N LYS A 149 12.33 2.56 5.80
CA LYS A 149 13.65 1.98 5.61
C LYS A 149 13.58 0.48 5.39
N GLU A 150 12.78 -0.19 6.22
CA GLU A 150 12.61 -1.64 6.11
C GLU A 150 11.85 -2.01 4.83
N ILE A 151 10.81 -1.24 4.46
CA ILE A 151 10.11 -1.44 3.19
C ILE A 151 11.05 -1.25 2.00
N SER A 152 11.97 -0.28 2.04
CA SER A 152 12.96 -0.12 0.98
C SER A 152 13.89 -1.32 0.86
N LYS A 153 14.37 -1.87 1.98
CA LYS A 153 15.20 -3.10 1.99
C LYS A 153 14.43 -4.29 1.40
N ILE A 154 13.19 -4.48 1.83
CA ILE A 154 12.31 -5.54 1.30
C ILE A 154 12.10 -5.35 -0.21
N GLY A 155 11.79 -4.13 -0.66
CA GLY A 155 11.59 -3.82 -2.07
C GLY A 155 12.80 -4.18 -2.95
N LYS A 156 14.01 -3.91 -2.48
CA LYS A 156 15.25 -4.32 -3.14
C LYS A 156 15.39 -5.84 -3.23
N SER A 157 15.06 -6.55 -2.15
CA SER A 157 15.19 -8.01 -2.09
C SER A 157 14.22 -8.74 -3.01
N VAL A 158 13.02 -8.19 -3.22
CA VAL A 158 11.97 -8.78 -4.07
C VAL A 158 11.86 -8.09 -5.45
N ASN A 159 12.78 -7.17 -5.75
CA ASN A 159 12.88 -6.45 -7.01
C ASN A 159 11.59 -5.72 -7.42
N ILE A 160 10.99 -5.00 -6.48
CA ILE A 160 9.85 -4.11 -6.75
C ILE A 160 10.40 -2.73 -7.07
N ASP A 161 10.30 -2.36 -8.35
CA ASP A 161 10.73 -1.05 -8.86
C ASP A 161 10.11 0.11 -8.08
N GLY A 162 10.96 1.05 -7.68
CA GLY A 162 10.55 2.29 -7.03
C GLY A 162 10.67 2.28 -5.50
N LEU A 163 10.51 1.12 -4.83
CA LEU A 163 10.60 1.06 -3.36
C LEU A 163 11.99 1.40 -2.82
N GLU A 164 13.03 1.17 -3.59
CA GLU A 164 14.41 1.55 -3.25
C GLU A 164 14.58 3.06 -3.02
N ASN A 165 13.71 3.88 -3.62
CA ASN A 165 13.76 5.33 -3.48
C ASN A 165 13.33 5.83 -2.09
N LEU A 166 12.64 5.00 -1.30
CA LEU A 166 12.21 5.35 0.06
C LEU A 166 13.38 5.57 1.02
N GLU A 167 14.56 5.00 0.75
CA GLU A 167 15.78 5.30 1.53
C GLU A 167 16.21 6.76 1.44
N LYS A 168 15.97 7.42 0.31
CA LYS A 168 16.37 8.81 0.05
C LYS A 168 15.64 9.83 0.93
N ILE A 169 14.56 9.41 1.60
CA ILE A 169 13.72 10.32 2.41
C ILE A 169 14.40 10.71 3.72
N LYS A 170 15.29 9.87 4.27
CA LYS A 170 15.99 10.15 5.53
C LYS A 170 16.99 11.29 5.45
N ASP A 171 17.61 11.54 4.31
CA ASP A 171 18.68 12.53 4.17
C ASP A 171 18.19 13.98 4.19
N LYS A 172 16.87 14.21 4.19
CA LYS A 172 16.25 15.56 4.20
C LYS A 172 15.76 16.05 5.58
N LYS A 173 15.89 15.25 6.63
CA LYS A 173 15.41 15.59 8.00
C LYS A 173 16.52 15.86 9.01
N ASN A 174 17.76 16.11 8.55
CA ASN A 174 18.87 16.66 9.37
C ASN A 174 19.18 18.09 8.95
#